data_c0f574257d12734804a782055d4a55ab
#
_entry.id   c0f574257d12734804a782055d4a55ab
#
_cell.length_a   1.000
_cell.length_b   1.000
_cell.length_c   1.000
_cell.angle_alpha   90.00
_cell.angle_beta   90.00
_cell.angle_gamma   90.00
#
_symmetry.space_group_name_H-M   'P 1'
#
loop_
_entity.id
_entity.type
_entity.pdbx_description
1 polymer ?
#
loop_
_entity_poly.entity_id
_entity_poly.type
_entity_poly.pdbx_seq_one_letter_code
_entity_poly.pdbx_strand_id
1 'polypeptide(L)'
;MGLRILKLFLLFYLCIVPAPTLAGEFDGSKPLSGSVDKILEIYPSRINNDVDPDTVGLPRNFLIDFEEKIMRPSKDSLIRRTSQFKRVEHIENKLILQGIDEGVENVDDGLAWSMAISKKSGMVVLSASGDGVAYVVFGTCTPAKK
;
A
#
# COMPACT_ATOMS: atom_id res chain seq x y z
N MET A 1 -13.98 -62.27 8.87
CA MET A 1 -12.70 -61.55 8.91
C MET A 1 -12.76 -60.24 8.09
N GLY A 2 -13.89 -59.57 8.07
CA GLY A 2 -14.15 -58.39 7.23
C GLY A 2 -14.59 -57.10 7.94
N LEU A 3 -14.73 -57.14 9.28
CA LEU A 3 -15.35 -55.98 9.98
C LEU A 3 -14.37 -55.09 10.77
N ARG A 4 -13.08 -55.43 10.81
CA ARG A 4 -12.06 -54.66 11.56
C ARG A 4 -11.25 -53.69 10.70
N ILE A 5 -11.29 -53.84 9.37
CA ILE A 5 -10.52 -52.97 8.44
C ILE A 5 -11.31 -51.70 8.10
N LEU A 6 -12.63 -51.72 8.18
CA LEU A 6 -13.45 -50.54 7.85
C LEU A 6 -13.41 -49.43 8.90
N LYS A 7 -13.06 -49.73 10.15
CA LYS A 7 -12.95 -48.74 11.22
C LYS A 7 -11.65 -47.95 11.22
N LEU A 8 -10.62 -48.41 10.52
CA LEU A 8 -9.31 -47.71 10.47
C LEU A 8 -9.25 -46.64 9.39
N PHE A 9 -10.11 -46.72 8.35
CA PHE A 9 -10.17 -45.71 7.29
C PHE A 9 -11.01 -44.49 7.65
N LEU A 10 -11.88 -44.56 8.65
CA LEU A 10 -12.73 -43.43 9.05
C LEU A 10 -12.05 -42.42 9.98
N LEU A 11 -10.88 -42.81 10.55
CA LEU A 11 -10.15 -41.93 11.49
C LEU A 11 -9.11 -41.00 10.81
N PHE A 12 -8.83 -41.21 9.51
CA PHE A 12 -7.81 -40.43 8.81
C PHE A 12 -8.37 -39.26 8.00
N TYR A 13 -9.70 -39.07 7.97
CA TYR A 13 -10.35 -38.00 7.17
C TYR A 13 -10.68 -36.73 7.97
N LEU A 14 -10.25 -36.65 9.24
CA LEU A 14 -10.72 -35.59 10.15
C LEU A 14 -9.68 -34.53 10.51
N CYS A 15 -8.58 -34.35 9.76
CA CYS A 15 -7.53 -33.39 10.13
C CYS A 15 -7.00 -32.55 8.99
N ILE A 16 -7.84 -32.17 8.02
CA ILE A 16 -7.49 -31.04 7.15
C ILE A 16 -8.54 -29.95 7.39
N VAL A 17 -8.54 -29.39 8.59
CA VAL A 17 -9.11 -28.07 8.81
C VAL A 17 -8.04 -27.11 8.28
N PRO A 18 -8.29 -26.38 7.17
CA PRO A 18 -7.37 -25.33 6.78
C PRO A 18 -7.30 -24.36 7.96
N ALA A 19 -6.09 -24.20 8.51
CA ALA A 19 -5.86 -23.18 9.53
C ALA A 19 -6.34 -21.85 8.96
N PRO A 20 -7.18 -21.08 9.67
CA PRO A 20 -7.55 -19.76 9.22
C PRO A 20 -6.26 -18.99 9.01
N THR A 21 -5.95 -18.62 7.77
CA THR A 21 -4.92 -17.65 7.49
C THR A 21 -5.38 -16.38 8.15
N LEU A 22 -4.77 -16.02 9.28
CA LEU A 22 -4.98 -14.73 9.91
C LEU A 22 -4.64 -13.68 8.85
N ALA A 23 -5.67 -13.02 8.31
CA ALA A 23 -5.50 -11.88 7.43
C ALA A 23 -4.60 -10.89 8.17
N GLY A 24 -3.46 -10.54 7.58
CA GLY A 24 -2.51 -9.63 8.22
C GLY A 24 -3.11 -8.23 8.32
N GLU A 25 -2.70 -7.47 9.31
CA GLU A 25 -3.19 -6.09 9.51
C GLU A 25 -2.95 -5.19 8.29
N PHE A 26 -2.00 -5.56 7.42
CA PHE A 26 -1.58 -4.78 6.25
C PHE A 26 -1.80 -5.55 4.93
N ASP A 27 -2.84 -6.37 4.83
CA ASP A 27 -3.12 -7.19 3.65
C ASP A 27 -4.10 -6.55 2.65
N GLY A 28 -4.54 -5.32 2.91
CA GLY A 28 -5.48 -4.61 2.06
C GLY A 28 -6.95 -4.98 2.29
N SER A 29 -7.26 -5.80 3.28
CA SER A 29 -8.64 -6.13 3.67
C SER A 29 -9.34 -4.99 4.42
N LYS A 30 -8.57 -4.03 4.94
CA LYS A 30 -9.04 -2.87 5.69
C LYS A 30 -8.31 -1.62 5.24
N PRO A 31 -8.92 -0.43 5.36
CA PRO A 31 -8.25 0.83 5.11
C PRO A 31 -7.01 0.99 5.99
N LEU A 32 -5.97 1.63 5.43
CA LEU A 32 -4.73 1.92 6.13
C LEU A 32 -4.53 3.43 6.24
N SER A 33 -4.10 3.89 7.41
CA SER A 33 -3.61 5.25 7.63
C SER A 33 -2.10 5.27 7.50
N GLY A 34 -1.57 6.10 6.62
CA GLY A 34 -0.14 6.21 6.36
C GLY A 34 0.42 7.56 6.77
N SER A 35 1.71 7.57 7.09
CA SER A 35 2.51 8.78 7.31
C SER A 35 3.77 8.74 6.45
N VAL A 36 4.18 9.92 5.99
CA VAL A 36 5.45 10.13 5.27
C VAL A 36 6.54 10.43 6.29
N ASP A 37 7.60 9.64 6.25
CA ASP A 37 8.76 9.79 7.13
C ASP A 37 9.90 10.54 6.42
N LYS A 38 10.11 10.29 5.12
CA LYS A 38 11.18 10.89 4.32
C LYS A 38 10.85 10.90 2.84
N ILE A 39 11.25 11.97 2.14
CA ILE A 39 11.16 12.10 0.69
C ILE A 39 12.53 12.39 0.10
N LEU A 40 12.87 11.64 -0.96
CA LEU A 40 13.93 11.97 -1.90
C LEU A 40 13.31 12.49 -3.17
N GLU A 41 13.73 13.66 -3.63
CA GLU A 41 13.36 14.23 -4.91
C GLU A 41 14.57 14.14 -5.84
N ILE A 42 14.40 13.49 -6.98
CA ILE A 42 15.49 13.09 -7.87
C ILE A 42 15.28 13.74 -9.23
N TYR A 43 16.23 14.55 -9.63
CA TYR A 43 16.35 15.12 -10.97
C TYR A 43 17.57 14.52 -11.70
N PRO A 44 17.68 14.64 -13.03
CA PRO A 44 18.84 14.13 -13.77
C PRO A 44 20.20 14.65 -13.26
N SER A 45 20.23 15.85 -12.70
CA SER A 45 21.48 16.53 -12.28
C SER A 45 21.66 16.64 -10.77
N ARG A 46 20.63 16.31 -9.96
CA ARG A 46 20.70 16.49 -8.49
C ARG A 46 19.72 15.59 -7.77
N ILE A 47 20.02 15.33 -6.50
CA ILE A 47 19.13 14.67 -5.54
C ILE A 47 18.95 15.60 -4.34
N ASN A 48 17.72 15.92 -4.03
CA ASN A 48 17.34 16.61 -2.79
C ASN A 48 16.91 15.57 -1.76
N ASN A 49 17.61 15.55 -0.63
CA ASN A 49 17.31 14.63 0.46
C ASN A 49 16.41 15.35 1.50
N ASP A 50 15.47 14.59 2.07
CA ASP A 50 14.64 15.07 3.18
C ASP A 50 13.79 16.30 2.80
N VAL A 51 13.12 16.19 1.68
CA VAL A 51 12.24 17.25 1.15
C VAL A 51 10.95 17.30 1.95
N ASP A 52 10.50 18.50 2.28
CA ASP A 52 9.21 18.70 2.94
C ASP A 52 8.05 18.25 2.02
N PRO A 53 7.17 17.35 2.49
CA PRO A 53 6.03 16.87 1.70
C PRO A 53 5.17 17.98 1.11
N ASP A 54 4.92 19.05 1.86
CA ASP A 54 4.06 20.14 1.43
C ASP A 54 4.67 20.91 0.25
N THR A 55 6.00 20.96 0.11
CA THR A 55 6.69 21.65 -1.00
C THR A 55 6.59 20.89 -2.32
N VAL A 56 6.38 19.58 -2.27
CA VAL A 56 6.23 18.72 -3.45
C VAL A 56 4.78 18.26 -3.66
N GLY A 57 3.84 18.85 -2.95
CA GLY A 57 2.41 18.57 -3.11
C GLY A 57 1.97 17.18 -2.61
N LEU A 58 2.76 16.53 -1.73
CA LEU A 58 2.43 15.27 -1.12
C LEU A 58 1.85 15.46 0.28
N PRO A 59 0.79 14.72 0.66
CA PRO A 59 0.26 14.83 2.02
C PRO A 59 1.18 14.13 3.01
N ARG A 60 1.45 14.76 4.16
CA ARG A 60 2.21 14.14 5.27
C ARG A 60 1.52 12.89 5.80
N ASN A 61 0.20 12.94 5.87
CA ASN A 61 -0.63 11.82 6.32
C ASN A 61 -1.70 11.54 5.27
N PHE A 62 -1.93 10.27 5.01
CA PHE A 62 -2.85 9.81 3.98
C PHE A 62 -3.66 8.60 4.44
N LEU A 63 -4.77 8.36 3.79
CA LEU A 63 -5.61 7.19 3.96
C LEU A 63 -5.60 6.38 2.65
N ILE A 64 -5.39 5.08 2.73
CA ILE A 64 -5.56 4.14 1.64
C ILE A 64 -6.90 3.44 1.83
N ASP A 65 -7.81 3.65 0.90
CA ASP A 65 -9.11 2.99 0.84
C ASP A 65 -9.09 1.95 -0.28
N PHE A 66 -9.10 0.68 0.09
CA PHE A 66 -8.99 -0.43 -0.87
C PHE A 66 -10.32 -0.73 -1.58
N GLU A 67 -11.44 -0.38 -0.97
CA GLU A 67 -12.77 -0.55 -1.56
C GLU A 67 -12.99 0.48 -2.67
N GLU A 68 -12.71 1.74 -2.39
CA GLU A 68 -12.79 2.83 -3.35
C GLU A 68 -11.59 2.88 -4.31
N LYS A 69 -10.49 2.16 -4.01
CA LYS A 69 -9.22 2.18 -4.75
C LYS A 69 -8.61 3.58 -4.86
N ILE A 70 -8.63 4.31 -3.78
CA ILE A 70 -8.08 5.65 -3.70
C ILE A 70 -7.08 5.78 -2.54
N MET A 71 -6.12 6.68 -2.74
CA MET A 71 -5.28 7.22 -1.69
C MET A 71 -5.62 8.71 -1.56
N ARG A 72 -6.06 9.12 -0.38
CA ARG A 72 -6.47 10.49 -0.09
C ARG A 72 -5.72 11.08 1.08
N PRO A 73 -5.51 12.40 1.11
CA PRO A 73 -4.91 13.07 2.27
C PRO A 73 -5.77 12.89 3.52
N SER A 74 -5.14 12.98 4.70
CA SER A 74 -5.89 13.09 5.96
C SER A 74 -6.71 14.39 5.99
N LYS A 75 -7.71 14.45 6.87
CA LYS A 75 -8.62 15.61 6.99
C LYS A 75 -7.87 16.92 7.32
N ASP A 76 -6.76 16.81 8.05
CA ASP A 76 -5.96 17.95 8.51
C ASP A 76 -4.88 18.37 7.49
N SER A 77 -4.78 17.69 6.36
CA SER A 77 -3.82 18.04 5.31
C SER A 77 -4.24 19.29 4.56
N LEU A 78 -3.27 20.15 4.23
CA LEU A 78 -3.46 21.27 3.30
C LEU A 78 -3.58 20.79 1.85
N ILE A 79 -2.95 19.67 1.55
CA ILE A 79 -3.02 19.01 0.24
C ILE A 79 -4.37 18.31 0.13
N ARG A 80 -5.06 18.51 -0.99
CA ARG A 80 -6.41 17.96 -1.23
C ARG A 80 -6.48 16.96 -2.38
N ARG A 81 -5.34 16.65 -3.00
CA ARG A 81 -5.27 15.72 -4.15
C ARG A 81 -5.54 14.30 -3.70
N THR A 82 -6.35 13.61 -4.47
CA THR A 82 -6.65 12.19 -4.31
C THR A 82 -6.05 11.44 -5.48
N SER A 83 -5.27 10.40 -5.20
CA SER A 83 -4.69 9.53 -6.22
C SER A 83 -5.50 8.24 -6.32
N GLN A 84 -5.73 7.77 -7.54
CA GLN A 84 -6.35 6.48 -7.79
C GLN A 84 -5.29 5.41 -8.01
N PHE A 85 -5.52 4.21 -7.46
CA PHE A 85 -4.73 3.05 -7.82
C PHE A 85 -5.58 2.02 -8.57
N LYS A 86 -4.98 1.47 -9.62
CA LYS A 86 -5.66 0.54 -10.54
C LYS A 86 -5.31 -0.91 -10.25
N ARG A 87 -4.17 -1.15 -9.59
CA ARG A 87 -3.66 -2.49 -9.30
C ARG A 87 -3.36 -2.64 -7.82
N VAL A 88 -3.74 -3.80 -7.29
CA VAL A 88 -3.37 -4.29 -5.97
C VAL A 88 -2.84 -5.70 -6.17
N GLU A 89 -1.60 -5.94 -5.81
CA GLU A 89 -0.97 -7.25 -5.96
C GLU A 89 -0.39 -7.72 -4.61
N HIS A 90 -0.55 -9.00 -4.34
CA HIS A 90 0.00 -9.66 -3.17
C HIS A 90 1.21 -10.49 -3.60
N ILE A 91 2.41 -10.03 -3.26
CA ILE A 91 3.65 -10.73 -3.58
C ILE A 91 4.33 -11.08 -2.26
N GLU A 92 4.32 -12.37 -1.90
CA GLU A 92 4.89 -12.86 -0.64
C GLU A 92 4.47 -11.99 0.57
N ASN A 93 5.44 -11.30 1.17
CA ASN A 93 5.26 -10.43 2.33
C ASN A 93 4.98 -8.96 1.96
N LYS A 94 4.63 -8.67 0.72
CA LYS A 94 4.35 -7.32 0.23
C LYS A 94 2.93 -7.19 -0.30
N LEU A 95 2.36 -6.03 -0.07
CA LEU A 95 1.19 -5.53 -0.76
C LEU A 95 1.70 -4.44 -1.71
N ILE A 96 1.46 -4.61 -3.00
CA ILE A 96 1.91 -3.67 -4.04
C ILE A 96 0.70 -2.94 -4.59
N LEU A 97 0.75 -1.62 -4.57
CA LEU A 97 -0.25 -0.74 -5.17
C LEU A 97 0.39 -0.01 -6.35
N GLN A 98 -0.34 0.14 -7.45
CA GLN A 98 0.10 0.94 -8.59
C GLN A 98 -1.02 1.87 -9.03
N GLY A 99 -0.68 3.12 -9.24
CA GLY A 99 -1.64 4.15 -9.57
C GLY A 99 -1.06 5.31 -10.36
N ILE A 100 -1.94 6.24 -10.63
CA ILE A 100 -1.64 7.50 -11.29
C ILE A 100 -2.22 8.65 -10.47
N ASP A 101 -1.58 9.79 -10.53
CA ASP A 101 -2.11 11.08 -10.15
C ASP A 101 -2.15 11.93 -11.41
N GLU A 102 -3.34 12.33 -11.85
CA GLU A 102 -3.52 13.06 -13.12
C GLU A 102 -3.00 14.50 -13.06
N GLY A 103 -2.59 14.93 -11.87
CA GLY A 103 -2.10 16.29 -11.69
C GLY A 103 -3.22 17.32 -11.58
N VAL A 104 -2.85 18.58 -11.77
CA VAL A 104 -3.77 19.72 -11.81
C VAL A 104 -4.18 19.99 -13.25
N GLU A 105 -5.44 20.28 -13.47
CA GLU A 105 -5.97 20.60 -14.80
C GLU A 105 -5.15 21.71 -15.47
N ASN A 106 -4.74 21.48 -16.72
CA ASN A 106 -3.87 22.36 -17.53
C ASN A 106 -2.44 22.56 -17.01
N VAL A 107 -1.95 21.63 -16.16
CA VAL A 107 -0.55 21.59 -15.71
C VAL A 107 0.00 20.18 -15.95
N ASP A 108 1.17 20.08 -16.58
CA ASP A 108 1.86 18.81 -16.82
C ASP A 108 2.59 18.35 -15.54
N ASP A 109 1.85 18.06 -14.48
CA ASP A 109 2.36 17.62 -13.17
C ASP A 109 1.83 16.23 -12.74
N GLY A 110 1.30 15.48 -13.70
CA GLY A 110 0.84 14.10 -13.48
C GLY A 110 1.97 13.15 -13.10
N LEU A 111 1.68 12.17 -12.25
CA LEU A 111 2.63 11.19 -11.76
C LEU A 111 2.11 9.77 -11.95
N ALA A 112 2.98 8.88 -12.40
CA ALA A 112 2.79 7.43 -12.25
C ALA A 112 3.51 6.97 -10.99
N TRP A 113 2.88 6.13 -10.19
CA TRP A 113 3.48 5.69 -8.92
C TRP A 113 3.25 4.21 -8.60
N SER A 114 4.17 3.66 -7.83
CA SER A 114 4.10 2.32 -7.26
C SER A 114 4.47 2.36 -5.78
N MET A 115 3.68 1.71 -4.94
CA MET A 115 3.87 1.64 -3.49
C MET A 115 3.99 0.18 -3.05
N ALA A 116 5.01 -0.12 -2.26
CA ALA A 116 5.18 -1.39 -1.60
C ALA A 116 4.95 -1.23 -0.09
N ILE A 117 4.02 -2.02 0.46
CA ILE A 117 3.71 -2.06 1.90
C ILE A 117 4.15 -3.41 2.45
N SER A 118 4.94 -3.42 3.50
CA SER A 118 5.29 -4.66 4.22
C SER A 118 4.07 -5.18 4.99
N LYS A 119 3.62 -6.39 4.70
CA LYS A 119 2.51 -7.04 5.42
C LYS A 119 2.83 -7.34 6.88
N LYS A 120 4.12 -7.36 7.26
CA LYS A 120 4.56 -7.62 8.64
C LYS A 120 4.66 -6.36 9.49
N SER A 121 5.12 -5.26 8.91
CA SER A 121 5.50 -4.07 9.68
C SER A 121 4.75 -2.80 9.30
N GLY A 122 3.99 -2.80 8.20
CA GLY A 122 3.38 -1.61 7.66
C GLY A 122 4.37 -0.59 7.06
N MET A 123 5.67 -0.91 6.99
CA MET A 123 6.65 -0.04 6.32
C MET A 123 6.30 0.14 4.86
N VAL A 124 6.41 1.38 4.40
CA VAL A 124 6.04 1.81 3.04
C VAL A 124 7.25 2.34 2.30
N VAL A 125 7.38 1.93 1.05
CA VAL A 125 8.22 2.62 0.06
C VAL A 125 7.36 2.90 -1.15
N LEU A 126 7.25 4.18 -1.54
CA LEU A 126 6.58 4.61 -2.76
C LEU A 126 7.61 5.20 -3.70
N SER A 127 7.55 4.85 -4.97
CA SER A 127 8.25 5.52 -6.05
C SER A 127 7.24 6.18 -6.98
N ALA A 128 7.48 7.42 -7.34
CA ALA A 128 6.66 8.15 -8.30
C ALA A 128 7.56 8.81 -9.34
N SER A 129 7.08 8.92 -10.55
CA SER A 129 7.79 9.57 -11.65
C SER A 129 6.85 10.43 -12.47
N GLY A 130 7.31 11.60 -12.79
CA GLY A 130 6.66 12.59 -13.65
C GLY A 130 7.61 13.14 -14.70
N ASP A 131 7.31 14.30 -15.22
CA ASP A 131 8.11 14.92 -16.26
C ASP A 131 9.42 15.50 -15.68
N GLY A 132 10.52 14.76 -15.90
CA GLY A 132 11.87 15.17 -15.49
C GLY A 132 12.17 15.06 -13.98
N VAL A 133 11.27 14.49 -13.19
CA VAL A 133 11.45 14.30 -11.75
C VAL A 133 10.99 12.93 -11.31
N ALA A 134 11.69 12.35 -10.34
CA ALA A 134 11.24 11.15 -9.63
C ALA A 134 11.26 11.38 -8.12
N TYR A 135 10.36 10.70 -7.43
CA TYR A 135 10.27 10.74 -5.97
C TYR A 135 10.43 9.34 -5.40
N VAL A 136 11.17 9.23 -4.30
CA VAL A 136 11.16 8.04 -3.44
C VAL A 136 10.71 8.48 -2.06
N VAL A 137 9.59 7.92 -1.61
CA VAL A 137 8.95 8.25 -0.35
C VAL A 137 9.04 7.06 0.58
N PHE A 138 9.55 7.27 1.77
CA PHE A 138 9.54 6.30 2.86
C PHE A 138 8.48 6.70 3.88
N GLY A 139 7.82 5.71 4.43
CA GLY A 139 6.76 5.95 5.39
C GLY A 139 6.31 4.69 6.10
N THR A 140 5.28 4.85 6.89
CA THR A 140 4.66 3.76 7.65
C THR A 140 3.15 3.82 7.55
N CYS A 141 2.52 2.64 7.56
CA CYS A 141 1.07 2.49 7.64
C CYS A 141 0.67 1.84 8.96
N THR A 142 -0.50 2.18 9.41
CA THR A 142 -1.23 1.51 10.51
C THR A 142 -2.67 1.24 10.07
N PRO A 143 -3.35 0.21 10.63
CA PRO A 143 -4.77 0.05 10.39
C PRO A 143 -5.55 1.32 10.73
N ALA A 144 -6.38 1.79 9.81
CA ALA A 144 -7.17 3.00 10.04
C ALA A 144 -8.16 2.77 11.17
N LYS A 145 -8.24 3.70 12.12
CA LYS A 145 -9.27 3.69 13.15
C LYS A 145 -10.61 4.07 12.53
N LYS A 146 -11.64 3.33 12.86
CA LYS A 146 -13.03 3.66 12.50
C LYS A 146 -13.50 4.93 13.20
#